data_44128add9b465b9df3bdd67f3f8d6d9d
#
_entry.id   44128add9b465b9df3bdd67f3f8d6d9d
#
_cell.length_a   1.000
_cell.length_b   1.000
_cell.length_c   1.000
_cell.angle_alpha   90.00
_cell.angle_beta   90.00
_cell.angle_gamma   90.00
#
_symmetry.space_group_name_H-M   'P 1'
#
loop_
_entity.id
_entity.type
_entity.pdbx_description
1 polymer ?
#
loop_
_entity_poly.entity_id
_entity_poly.type
_entity_poly.pdbx_seq_one_letter_code
_entity_poly.pdbx_strand_id
1 'polypeptide(L)'
;SILFSDSSFCAQQGYDTATIACLFVPNTYEVYWNISIENLMKRMKKENENFWNAQRTIKADALGLSKEEVCTIASIIDEETANNAEKPMIAGMYINRLNAGMPLQADPTIKFALKDFALKRIYHNMLQFDSPYNTYKNTGLPPGPIKIASVAGIYAVLNRTAHDYLYMCAKE
;
A
#
# COMPACT_ATOMS: atom_id res chain seq x y z
N SER A 1 17.58 -3.53 6.63
CA SER A 1 16.93 -3.52 5.33
C SER A 1 17.57 -4.43 4.27
N ILE A 2 18.80 -4.93 4.47
CA ILE A 2 19.43 -5.90 3.53
C ILE A 2 18.58 -7.18 3.45
N LEU A 3 18.02 -7.65 4.55
CA LEU A 3 17.18 -8.85 4.61
C LEU A 3 15.91 -8.75 3.74
N PHE A 4 15.29 -7.58 3.67
CA PHE A 4 14.07 -7.37 2.86
C PHE A 4 14.34 -7.19 1.37
N SER A 5 15.61 -7.14 0.98
CA SER A 5 16.05 -7.21 -0.41
C SER A 5 16.46 -8.63 -0.84
N ASP A 6 16.50 -9.57 0.11
CA ASP A 6 16.79 -10.98 -0.14
C ASP A 6 15.49 -11.73 -0.46
N SER A 7 15.38 -12.19 -1.72
CA SER A 7 14.20 -12.90 -2.21
C SER A 7 13.94 -14.21 -1.45
N SER A 8 15.01 -14.93 -1.05
CA SER A 8 14.91 -16.18 -0.30
C SER A 8 14.35 -15.92 1.10
N PHE A 9 14.86 -14.88 1.78
CA PHE A 9 14.34 -14.48 3.09
C PHE A 9 12.86 -14.06 3.01
N CYS A 10 12.49 -13.24 2.03
CA CYS A 10 11.11 -12.82 1.83
C CYS A 10 10.19 -14.02 1.56
N ALA A 11 10.62 -14.97 0.71
CA ALA A 11 9.86 -16.18 0.41
C ALA A 11 9.60 -17.04 1.65
N GLN A 12 10.58 -17.17 2.56
CA GLN A 12 10.41 -17.86 3.84
C GLN A 12 9.33 -17.20 4.73
N GLN A 13 9.11 -15.89 4.54
CA GLN A 13 8.05 -15.14 5.23
C GLN A 13 6.69 -15.25 4.54
N GLY A 14 6.61 -15.82 3.32
CA GLY A 14 5.40 -15.92 2.52
C GLY A 14 5.15 -14.70 1.61
N TYR A 15 6.19 -13.90 1.37
CA TYR A 15 6.15 -12.67 0.56
C TYR A 15 7.28 -12.67 -0.47
N ASP A 16 7.25 -11.71 -1.38
CA ASP A 16 8.38 -11.34 -2.21
C ASP A 16 9.00 -9.99 -1.76
N THR A 17 10.03 -9.53 -2.44
CA THR A 17 10.72 -8.27 -2.09
C THR A 17 9.84 -7.04 -2.30
N ALA A 18 8.82 -7.12 -3.16
CA ALA A 18 7.88 -6.03 -3.39
C ALA A 18 6.77 -5.99 -2.32
N THR A 19 6.36 -7.15 -1.79
CA THR A 19 5.21 -7.28 -0.91
C THR A 19 5.56 -7.48 0.57
N ILE A 20 6.83 -7.71 0.91
CA ILE A 20 7.26 -7.97 2.30
C ILE A 20 6.83 -6.86 3.28
N ALA A 21 6.69 -5.62 2.82
CA ALA A 21 6.20 -4.52 3.64
C ALA A 21 4.77 -4.75 4.16
N CYS A 22 3.95 -5.56 3.46
CA CYS A 22 2.59 -5.92 3.87
C CYS A 22 2.55 -6.80 5.13
N LEU A 23 3.66 -7.44 5.48
CA LEU A 23 3.77 -8.22 6.72
C LEU A 23 3.63 -7.33 7.96
N PHE A 24 4.10 -6.10 7.90
CA PHE A 24 4.21 -5.22 9.06
C PHE A 24 2.93 -4.42 9.24
N VAL A 25 2.26 -4.64 10.37
CA VAL A 25 1.12 -3.83 10.82
C VAL A 25 1.65 -2.78 11.80
N PRO A 26 1.54 -1.48 11.49
CA PRO A 26 2.03 -0.43 12.38
C PRO A 26 1.35 -0.47 13.75
N ASN A 27 2.16 -0.65 14.78
CA ASN A 27 1.76 -0.61 16.18
C ASN A 27 3.00 -0.45 17.05
N THR A 28 2.82 -0.30 18.37
CA THR A 28 3.89 -0.39 19.34
C THR A 28 3.96 -1.81 19.85
N TYR A 29 5.10 -2.45 19.67
CA TYR A 29 5.33 -3.82 20.09
C TYR A 29 6.40 -3.88 21.18
N GLU A 30 6.07 -4.47 22.31
CA GLU A 30 7.05 -4.79 23.35
C GLU A 30 7.77 -6.08 22.97
N VAL A 31 9.08 -6.00 22.88
CA VAL A 31 9.97 -7.15 22.61
C VAL A 31 11.20 -7.05 23.49
N TYR A 32 11.81 -8.19 23.79
CA TYR A 32 13.11 -8.19 24.47
C TYR A 32 14.16 -7.57 23.55
N TRP A 33 15.07 -6.77 24.14
CA TRP A 33 16.12 -6.07 23.39
C TRP A 33 17.05 -7.02 22.60
N ASN A 34 17.19 -8.27 23.06
CA ASN A 34 18.01 -9.34 22.48
C ASN A 34 17.18 -10.32 21.62
N ILE A 35 15.99 -9.94 21.20
CA ILE A 35 15.16 -10.79 20.35
C ILE A 35 15.90 -11.15 19.05
N SER A 36 15.88 -12.42 18.68
CA SER A 36 16.42 -12.85 17.38
C SER A 36 15.53 -12.38 16.22
N ILE A 37 16.11 -12.24 15.04
CA ILE A 37 15.36 -11.88 13.82
C ILE A 37 14.26 -12.90 13.56
N GLU A 38 14.54 -14.18 13.73
CA GLU A 38 13.56 -15.25 13.55
C GLU A 38 12.34 -15.07 14.49
N ASN A 39 12.59 -14.82 15.77
CA ASN A 39 11.51 -14.62 16.75
C ASN A 39 10.75 -13.32 16.49
N LEU A 40 11.43 -12.26 16.06
CA LEU A 40 10.78 -11.02 15.65
C LEU A 40 9.86 -11.26 14.45
N MET A 41 10.31 -11.97 13.43
CA MET A 41 9.49 -12.28 12.25
C MET A 41 8.29 -13.17 12.60
N LYS A 42 8.46 -14.16 13.47
CA LYS A 42 7.34 -14.97 14.00
C LYS A 42 6.30 -14.08 14.72
N ARG A 43 6.78 -13.11 15.52
CA ARG A 43 5.90 -12.15 16.19
C ARG A 43 5.15 -11.30 15.19
N MET A 44 5.83 -10.75 14.17
CA MET A 44 5.19 -9.92 13.14
C MET A 44 4.15 -10.70 12.34
N LYS A 45 4.43 -11.96 12.00
CA LYS A 45 3.45 -12.83 11.33
C LYS A 45 2.19 -13.02 12.17
N LYS A 46 2.36 -13.34 13.44
CA LYS A 46 1.22 -13.51 14.38
C LYS A 46 0.38 -12.22 14.48
N GLU A 47 1.02 -11.07 14.58
CA GLU A 47 0.32 -9.79 14.63
C GLU A 47 -0.42 -9.48 13.31
N ASN A 48 0.19 -9.83 12.18
CA ASN A 48 -0.45 -9.71 10.87
C ASN A 48 -1.69 -10.62 10.75
N GLU A 49 -1.57 -11.89 11.15
CA GLU A 49 -2.69 -12.84 11.16
C GLU A 49 -3.82 -12.37 12.08
N ASN A 50 -3.50 -11.87 13.27
CA ASN A 50 -4.49 -11.30 14.18
C ASN A 50 -5.18 -10.06 13.62
N PHE A 51 -4.42 -9.22 12.93
CA PHE A 51 -4.96 -8.02 12.28
C PHE A 51 -5.92 -8.39 11.15
N TRP A 52 -5.53 -9.31 10.27
CA TRP A 52 -6.34 -9.80 9.16
C TRP A 52 -7.35 -10.86 9.62
N ASN A 53 -8.20 -10.49 10.56
CA ASN A 53 -9.29 -11.34 11.05
C ASN A 53 -10.35 -11.60 9.97
N ALA A 54 -11.31 -12.49 10.26
CA ALA A 54 -12.36 -12.86 9.32
C ALA A 54 -13.14 -11.65 8.78
N GLN A 55 -13.45 -10.67 9.63
CA GLN A 55 -14.21 -9.48 9.23
C GLN A 55 -13.45 -8.63 8.18
N ARG A 56 -12.15 -8.41 8.37
CA ARG A 56 -11.33 -7.63 7.43
C ARG A 56 -11.09 -8.39 6.14
N THR A 57 -10.87 -9.70 6.24
CA THR A 57 -10.71 -10.58 5.08
C THR A 57 -11.98 -10.58 4.22
N ILE A 58 -13.16 -10.72 4.82
CA ILE A 58 -14.45 -10.66 4.10
C ILE A 58 -14.61 -9.32 3.37
N LYS A 59 -14.22 -8.21 3.99
CA LYS A 59 -14.30 -6.89 3.35
C LYS A 59 -13.35 -6.77 2.15
N ALA A 60 -12.13 -7.30 2.25
CA ALA A 60 -11.19 -7.33 1.14
C ALA A 60 -11.71 -8.18 -0.01
N ASP A 61 -12.22 -9.38 0.29
CA ASP A 61 -12.82 -10.30 -0.69
C ASP A 61 -14.02 -9.67 -1.40
N ALA A 62 -14.85 -8.93 -0.66
CA ALA A 62 -16.00 -8.21 -1.24
C ALA A 62 -15.58 -7.09 -2.22
N LEU A 63 -14.36 -6.58 -2.10
CA LEU A 63 -13.76 -5.62 -3.03
C LEU A 63 -13.02 -6.33 -4.19
N GLY A 64 -12.88 -7.66 -4.15
CA GLY A 64 -12.06 -8.42 -5.07
C GLY A 64 -10.55 -8.18 -4.92
N LEU A 65 -10.10 -7.81 -3.72
CA LEU A 65 -8.72 -7.45 -3.44
C LEU A 65 -8.07 -8.44 -2.47
N SER A 66 -6.81 -8.80 -2.74
CA SER A 66 -5.97 -9.50 -1.77
C SER A 66 -5.53 -8.56 -0.63
N LYS A 67 -4.99 -9.13 0.45
CA LYS A 67 -4.43 -8.36 1.57
C LYS A 67 -3.30 -7.43 1.10
N GLU A 68 -2.46 -7.93 0.21
CA GLU A 68 -1.32 -7.21 -0.37
C GLU A 68 -1.80 -6.06 -1.26
N GLU A 69 -2.86 -6.27 -2.03
CA GLU A 69 -3.47 -5.24 -2.87
C GLU A 69 -4.12 -4.14 -2.02
N VAL A 70 -4.81 -4.51 -0.93
CA VAL A 70 -5.32 -3.54 0.05
C VAL A 70 -4.18 -2.71 0.65
N CYS A 71 -3.08 -3.35 1.08
CA CYS A 71 -1.91 -2.65 1.61
C CYS A 71 -1.26 -1.74 0.56
N THR A 72 -1.22 -2.17 -0.68
CA THR A 72 -0.67 -1.38 -1.79
C THR A 72 -1.48 -0.10 -2.01
N ILE A 73 -2.80 -0.20 -2.12
CA ILE A 73 -3.68 0.98 -2.26
C ILE A 73 -3.56 1.89 -1.03
N ALA A 74 -3.59 1.32 0.17
CA ALA A 74 -3.47 2.05 1.42
C ALA A 74 -2.16 2.84 1.50
N SER A 75 -1.04 2.27 1.06
CA SER A 75 0.26 2.93 1.03
C SER A 75 0.30 4.14 0.10
N ILE A 76 -0.42 4.08 -1.01
CA ILE A 76 -0.56 5.21 -1.95
C ILE A 76 -1.41 6.31 -1.31
N ILE A 77 -2.55 5.95 -0.72
CA ILE A 77 -3.46 6.90 -0.07
C ILE A 77 -2.77 7.63 1.09
N ASP A 78 -1.94 6.94 1.86
CA ASP A 78 -1.18 7.53 2.96
C ASP A 78 -0.21 8.63 2.50
N GLU A 79 0.26 8.56 1.25
CA GLU A 79 1.12 9.59 0.65
C GLU A 79 0.33 10.70 -0.07
N GLU A 80 -0.96 10.48 -0.38
CA GLU A 80 -1.83 11.50 -0.96
C GLU A 80 -2.33 12.49 0.10
N THR A 81 -2.70 12.00 1.27
CA THR A 81 -3.24 12.84 2.35
C THR A 81 -2.89 12.32 3.73
N ALA A 82 -2.56 13.26 4.62
CA ALA A 82 -2.45 13.00 6.06
C ALA A 82 -3.82 13.03 6.77
N ASN A 83 -4.86 13.56 6.10
CA ASN A 83 -6.21 13.66 6.68
C ASN A 83 -6.96 12.32 6.56
N ASN A 84 -7.10 11.62 7.69
CA ASN A 84 -7.77 10.33 7.72
C ASN A 84 -9.25 10.38 7.30
N ALA A 85 -9.91 11.53 7.40
CA ALA A 85 -11.30 11.69 6.98
C ALA A 85 -11.47 11.68 5.45
N GLU A 86 -10.43 12.06 4.69
CA GLU A 86 -10.44 12.07 3.24
C GLU A 86 -10.09 10.71 2.61
N LYS A 87 -9.31 9.90 3.34
CA LYS A 87 -8.80 8.63 2.82
C LYS A 87 -9.87 7.70 2.26
N PRO A 88 -11.07 7.51 2.88
CA PRO A 88 -12.11 6.65 2.32
C PRO A 88 -12.66 7.12 0.97
N MET A 89 -12.72 8.43 0.73
CA MET A 89 -13.12 9.01 -0.56
C MET A 89 -12.07 8.72 -1.63
N ILE A 90 -10.80 8.93 -1.31
CA ILE A 90 -9.67 8.67 -2.23
C ILE A 90 -9.60 7.17 -2.53
N ALA A 91 -9.82 6.30 -1.53
CA ALA A 91 -9.88 4.86 -1.71
C ALA A 91 -10.98 4.46 -2.71
N GLY A 92 -12.17 5.05 -2.60
CA GLY A 92 -13.26 4.83 -3.54
C GLY A 92 -12.88 5.19 -4.97
N MET A 93 -12.23 6.33 -5.17
CA MET A 93 -11.75 6.76 -6.48
C MET A 93 -10.75 5.78 -7.10
N TYR A 94 -9.73 5.35 -6.35
CA TYR A 94 -8.74 4.41 -6.86
C TYR A 94 -9.35 3.03 -7.20
N ILE A 95 -10.26 2.53 -6.36
CA ILE A 95 -10.97 1.27 -6.63
C ILE A 95 -11.84 1.41 -7.89
N ASN A 96 -12.53 2.55 -8.08
CA ASN A 96 -13.31 2.80 -9.29
C ASN A 96 -12.41 2.79 -10.54
N ARG A 97 -11.23 3.41 -10.48
CA ARG A 97 -10.27 3.38 -11.60
C ARG A 97 -9.77 1.97 -11.89
N LEU A 98 -9.45 1.18 -10.86
CA LEU A 98 -9.06 -0.22 -11.03
C LEU A 98 -10.15 -1.02 -11.75
N ASN A 99 -11.40 -0.89 -11.29
CA ASN A 99 -12.54 -1.59 -11.89
C ASN A 99 -12.83 -1.14 -13.32
N ALA A 100 -12.52 0.10 -13.66
CA ALA A 100 -12.67 0.66 -15.00
C ALA A 100 -11.46 0.36 -15.92
N GLY A 101 -10.42 -0.33 -15.43
CA GLY A 101 -9.18 -0.56 -16.19
C GLY A 101 -8.39 0.72 -16.49
N MET A 102 -8.60 1.76 -15.71
CA MET A 102 -7.89 3.03 -15.85
C MET A 102 -6.55 3.02 -15.09
N PRO A 103 -5.51 3.70 -15.59
CA PRO A 103 -4.29 3.91 -14.83
C PRO A 103 -4.60 4.75 -13.58
N LEU A 104 -3.95 4.42 -12.45
CA LEU A 104 -4.22 5.11 -11.17
C LEU A 104 -3.75 6.56 -11.19
N GLN A 105 -2.66 6.85 -11.93
CA GLN A 105 -2.07 8.21 -12.04
C GLN A 105 -1.77 8.84 -10.67
N ALA A 106 -1.17 8.04 -9.80
CA ALA A 106 -0.83 8.44 -8.45
C ALA A 106 0.60 8.99 -8.40
N ASP A 107 0.76 10.28 -8.14
CA ASP A 107 2.07 10.96 -8.03
C ASP A 107 3.03 10.28 -7.03
N PRO A 108 2.58 9.78 -5.86
CA PRO A 108 3.45 9.09 -4.93
C PRO A 108 4.18 7.88 -5.53
N THR A 109 3.58 7.20 -6.48
CA THR A 109 4.21 6.05 -7.16
C THR A 109 5.38 6.46 -8.05
N ILE A 110 5.33 7.67 -8.63
CA ILE A 110 6.44 8.25 -9.40
C ILE A 110 7.60 8.59 -8.46
N LYS A 111 7.32 9.22 -7.31
CA LYS A 111 8.35 9.51 -6.29
C LYS A 111 9.06 8.25 -5.82
N PHE A 112 8.29 7.18 -5.60
CA PHE A 112 8.84 5.88 -5.24
C PHE A 112 9.71 5.29 -6.37
N ALA A 113 9.21 5.30 -7.60
CA ALA A 113 9.93 4.77 -8.77
C ALA A 113 11.27 5.49 -9.00
N LEU A 114 11.29 6.81 -8.81
CA LEU A 114 12.50 7.64 -8.91
C LEU A 114 13.39 7.57 -7.66
N LYS A 115 12.92 6.92 -6.58
CA LYS A 115 13.58 6.88 -5.25
C LYS A 115 13.84 8.28 -4.66
N ASP A 116 12.97 9.22 -4.96
CA ASP A 116 13.06 10.60 -4.51
C ASP A 116 11.74 11.09 -3.95
N PHE A 117 11.55 10.88 -2.64
CA PHE A 117 10.36 11.34 -1.91
C PHE A 117 10.37 12.83 -1.55
N ALA A 118 11.51 13.50 -1.75
CA ALA A 118 11.65 14.93 -1.50
C ALA A 118 11.09 15.79 -2.64
N LEU A 119 10.76 15.20 -3.78
CA LEU A 119 10.14 15.89 -4.90
C LEU A 119 8.84 16.57 -4.49
N LYS A 120 8.82 17.89 -4.58
CA LYS A 120 7.63 18.70 -4.30
C LYS A 120 6.67 18.73 -5.47
N ARG A 121 7.16 18.50 -6.69
CA ARG A 121 6.39 18.56 -7.93
C ARG A 121 6.84 17.49 -8.90
N ILE A 122 5.88 16.82 -9.54
CA ILE A 122 6.11 15.90 -10.63
C ILE A 122 6.04 16.64 -11.94
N TYR A 123 7.08 16.53 -12.76
CA TYR A 123 7.15 17.14 -14.09
C TYR A 123 6.76 16.13 -15.16
N HIS A 124 6.28 16.63 -16.29
CA HIS A 124 5.76 15.79 -17.38
C HIS A 124 6.76 14.74 -17.89
N ASN A 125 8.05 15.07 -17.95
CA ASN A 125 9.12 14.12 -18.34
C ASN A 125 9.27 12.96 -17.36
N MET A 126 8.97 13.15 -16.07
CA MET A 126 9.02 12.12 -15.04
C MET A 126 7.90 11.09 -15.19
N LEU A 127 6.76 11.49 -15.78
CA LEU A 127 5.64 10.58 -16.05
C LEU A 127 5.96 9.50 -17.08
N GLN A 128 7.06 9.68 -17.82
CA GLN A 128 7.53 8.70 -18.83
C GLN A 128 8.56 7.72 -18.27
N PHE A 129 8.94 7.85 -17.00
CA PHE A 129 9.92 6.95 -16.37
C PHE A 129 9.48 5.49 -16.44
N ASP A 130 10.37 4.62 -16.92
CA ASP A 130 10.06 3.21 -17.09
C ASP A 130 10.26 2.44 -15.79
N SER A 131 9.15 2.11 -15.15
CA SER A 131 9.10 1.36 -13.89
C SER A 131 7.75 0.66 -13.77
N PRO A 132 7.70 -0.56 -13.23
CA PRO A 132 6.44 -1.23 -12.92
C PRO A 132 5.61 -0.47 -11.85
N TYR A 133 6.23 0.42 -11.09
CA TYR A 133 5.55 1.31 -10.13
C TYR A 133 4.96 2.57 -10.77
N ASN A 134 5.27 2.86 -12.05
CA ASN A 134 4.71 4.03 -12.72
C ASN A 134 3.23 3.80 -13.09
N THR A 135 2.33 4.35 -12.28
CA THR A 135 0.88 4.22 -12.45
C THR A 135 0.30 5.17 -13.50
N TYR A 136 1.12 5.98 -14.18
CA TYR A 136 0.74 6.74 -15.37
C TYR A 136 0.92 5.92 -16.65
N LYS A 137 1.92 5.03 -16.68
CA LYS A 137 2.21 4.16 -17.84
C LYS A 137 1.55 2.80 -17.76
N ASN A 138 1.36 2.27 -16.55
CA ASN A 138 0.83 0.95 -16.30
C ASN A 138 -0.56 1.04 -15.68
N THR A 139 -1.49 0.25 -16.20
CA THR A 139 -2.81 0.05 -15.61
C THR A 139 -2.73 -0.95 -14.45
N GLY A 140 -3.70 -0.91 -13.55
CA GLY A 140 -3.70 -1.78 -12.39
C GLY A 140 -2.82 -1.27 -11.25
N LEU A 141 -2.60 -2.14 -10.26
CA LEU A 141 -1.76 -1.83 -9.11
C LEU A 141 -0.28 -2.04 -9.41
N PRO A 142 0.61 -1.28 -8.76
CA PRO A 142 2.04 -1.58 -8.79
C PRO A 142 2.32 -2.95 -8.11
N PRO A 143 3.55 -3.50 -8.26
CA PRO A 143 3.90 -4.82 -7.74
C PRO A 143 3.74 -5.00 -6.23
N GLY A 144 3.72 -3.90 -5.49
CA GLY A 144 3.58 -3.91 -4.03
C GLY A 144 3.45 -2.49 -3.46
N PRO A 145 3.35 -2.37 -2.13
CA PRO A 145 3.21 -1.08 -1.48
C PRO A 145 4.46 -0.22 -1.62
N ILE A 146 4.26 1.10 -1.66
CA ILE A 146 5.36 2.09 -1.72
C ILE A 146 5.91 2.46 -0.34
N LYS A 147 5.24 2.04 0.71
CA LYS A 147 5.63 2.15 2.12
C LYS A 147 4.87 1.12 2.96
N ILE A 148 5.22 0.96 4.22
CA ILE A 148 4.36 0.24 5.17
C ILE A 148 3.08 1.05 5.34
N ALA A 149 1.94 0.45 4.97
CA ALA A 149 0.64 1.12 5.04
C ALA A 149 0.21 1.33 6.49
N SER A 150 -0.38 2.48 6.79
CA SER A 150 -0.98 2.75 8.10
C SER A 150 -2.25 1.92 8.29
N VAL A 151 -2.60 1.65 9.54
CA VAL A 151 -3.88 1.02 9.89
C VAL A 151 -5.06 1.87 9.40
N ALA A 152 -4.96 3.19 9.49
CA ALA A 152 -5.96 4.12 8.97
C ALA A 152 -6.12 4.02 7.45
N GLY A 153 -5.01 3.88 6.71
CA GLY A 153 -5.03 3.67 5.26
C GLY A 153 -5.70 2.35 4.88
N ILE A 154 -5.38 1.26 5.57
CA ILE A 154 -6.01 -0.06 5.35
C ILE A 154 -7.51 0.02 5.65
N TYR A 155 -7.91 0.63 6.76
CA TYR A 155 -9.33 0.82 7.08
C TYR A 155 -10.06 1.67 6.03
N ALA A 156 -9.42 2.69 5.50
CA ALA A 156 -9.99 3.53 4.46
C ALA A 156 -10.31 2.74 3.19
N VAL A 157 -9.43 1.80 2.80
CA VAL A 157 -9.67 0.89 1.66
C VAL A 157 -10.83 -0.04 1.96
N LEU A 158 -10.79 -0.76 3.10
CA LEU A 158 -11.81 -1.74 3.49
C LEU A 158 -13.19 -1.12 3.73
N ASN A 159 -13.26 0.15 4.09
CA ASN A 159 -14.49 0.90 4.35
C ASN A 159 -14.62 2.11 3.42
N ARG A 160 -14.18 1.96 2.17
CA ARG A 160 -14.21 3.03 1.17
C ARG A 160 -15.59 3.68 1.08
N THR A 161 -15.62 4.96 0.82
CA THR A 161 -16.87 5.65 0.47
C THR A 161 -17.33 5.17 -0.90
N ALA A 162 -18.55 4.67 -0.99
CA ALA A 162 -19.16 4.27 -2.26
C ALA A 162 -19.59 5.52 -3.04
N HIS A 163 -18.97 5.73 -4.20
CA HIS A 163 -19.29 6.78 -5.17
C HIS A 163 -18.78 6.35 -6.55
N ASP A 164 -19.12 7.10 -7.58
CA ASP A 164 -18.71 6.82 -8.97
C ASP A 164 -17.60 7.76 -9.48
N TYR A 165 -16.95 8.51 -8.59
CA TYR A 165 -15.91 9.45 -8.98
C TYR A 165 -14.66 8.72 -9.47
N LEU A 166 -14.13 9.21 -10.60
CA LEU A 166 -12.85 8.78 -11.19
C LEU A 166 -11.75 9.83 -11.00
N TYR A 167 -12.11 11.03 -10.57
CA TYR A 167 -11.22 12.17 -10.37
C TYR A 167 -11.57 12.89 -9.08
N MET A 168 -10.56 13.42 -8.43
CA MET A 168 -10.70 14.28 -7.26
C MET A 168 -9.82 15.50 -7.42
N CYS A 169 -10.34 16.65 -7.01
CA CYS A 169 -9.57 17.88 -6.85
C CYS A 169 -9.55 18.23 -5.37
N ALA A 170 -8.38 18.61 -4.84
CA ALA A 170 -8.30 19.18 -3.52
C ALA A 170 -9.14 20.48 -3.50
N LYS A 171 -9.94 20.67 -2.45
CA LYS A 171 -10.56 21.97 -2.18
C LYS A 171 -9.48 22.86 -1.63
N GLU A 172 -9.23 24.01 -2.27
CA GLU A 172 -8.40 25.09 -1.73
C GLU A 172 -8.98 25.68 -0.45
#